data_3530fe3aef0762e256eee2a8ec834aa5
#
_entry.id   3530fe3aef0762e256eee2a8ec834aa5
#
_cell.length_a   1.000
_cell.length_b   1.000
_cell.length_c   1.000
_cell.angle_alpha   90.00
_cell.angle_beta   90.00
_cell.angle_gamma   90.00
#
_symmetry.space_group_name_H-M   'P 1'
#
loop_
_entity.id
_entity.type
_entity.pdbx_description
1 polymer ?
#
loop_
_entity_poly.entity_id
_entity_poly.type
_entity_poly.pdbx_seq_one_letter_code
_entity_poly.pdbx_strand_id
1 'polypeptide(L)'
;MRGYLKDHVGVFDPDDVVILLAAFDKAWEAVRASGVRYPADKVESVRAILAKHIIAAAMNGERDLGRLRDGALLALAQSNLRSGSAS
;
A
#
# COMPACT_ATOMS: atom_id res chain seq x y z
N MET A 1 -5.69 2.96 6.11
CA MET A 1 -6.09 1.77 5.37
C MET A 1 -7.50 1.28 5.67
N ARG A 2 -7.98 1.41 6.88
CA ARG A 2 -9.34 0.93 7.21
C ARG A 2 -10.41 1.52 6.31
N GLY A 3 -10.29 2.79 5.93
CA GLY A 3 -11.23 3.43 5.04
C GLY A 3 -11.26 2.81 3.65
N TYR A 4 -10.15 2.25 3.20
CA TYR A 4 -10.07 1.59 1.90
C TYR A 4 -10.64 0.18 1.95
N LEU A 5 -10.52 -0.50 3.09
CA LEU A 5 -11.08 -1.83 3.27
C LEU A 5 -12.59 -1.82 3.44
N LYS A 6 -13.16 -0.72 3.87
CA LYS A 6 -14.58 -0.60 4.11
C LYS A 6 -15.40 -0.99 2.89
N ASP A 7 -14.94 -0.61 1.69
CA ASP A 7 -15.64 -0.92 0.45
C ASP A 7 -15.48 -2.38 0.03
N HIS A 8 -14.57 -3.11 0.67
CA HIS A 8 -14.26 -4.50 0.31
C HIS A 8 -14.54 -5.48 1.44
N VAL A 9 -15.28 -5.05 2.44
CA VAL A 9 -15.50 -5.84 3.65
C VAL A 9 -16.18 -7.19 3.38
N GLY A 10 -16.98 -7.29 2.34
CA GLY A 10 -17.62 -8.54 1.95
C GLY A 10 -16.74 -9.46 1.11
N VAL A 11 -15.54 -9.00 0.72
CA VAL A 11 -14.63 -9.75 -0.16
C VAL A 11 -13.57 -10.50 0.63
N PHE A 12 -13.18 -9.98 1.79
CA PHE A 12 -12.08 -10.54 2.57
C PHE A 12 -12.57 -11.11 3.89
N ASP A 13 -12.02 -12.27 4.25
CA ASP A 13 -12.21 -12.86 5.57
C ASP A 13 -11.43 -12.06 6.62
N PRO A 14 -11.79 -12.17 7.91
CA PRO A 14 -11.04 -11.49 8.96
C PRO A 14 -9.54 -11.79 8.96
N ASP A 15 -9.15 -13.02 8.63
CA ASP A 15 -7.73 -13.39 8.54
C ASP A 15 -7.05 -12.66 7.39
N ASP A 16 -7.76 -12.50 6.27
CA ASP A 16 -7.25 -11.74 5.12
C ASP A 16 -7.03 -10.28 5.50
N VAL A 17 -7.95 -9.69 6.24
CA VAL A 17 -7.83 -8.30 6.68
C VAL A 17 -6.58 -8.12 7.53
N VAL A 18 -6.28 -9.06 8.42
CA VAL A 18 -5.07 -9.01 9.24
C VAL A 18 -3.83 -8.98 8.36
N ILE A 19 -3.78 -9.82 7.33
CA ILE A 19 -2.66 -9.87 6.40
C ILE A 19 -2.52 -8.53 5.66
N LEU A 20 -3.62 -7.97 5.20
CA LEU A 20 -3.62 -6.69 4.47
C LEU A 20 -3.11 -5.56 5.35
N LEU A 21 -3.57 -5.49 6.59
CA LEU A 21 -3.14 -4.46 7.52
C LEU A 21 -1.66 -4.60 7.85
N ALA A 22 -1.21 -5.84 8.06
CA ALA A 22 0.21 -6.10 8.34
C ALA A 22 1.09 -5.71 7.16
N ALA A 23 0.65 -6.04 5.94
CA ALA A 23 1.40 -5.68 4.73
C ALA A 23 1.49 -4.16 4.57
N PHE A 24 0.39 -3.46 4.84
CA PHE A 24 0.39 -2.00 4.79
C PHE A 24 1.36 -1.41 5.81
N ASP A 25 1.31 -1.90 7.04
CA ASP A 25 2.20 -1.39 8.10
C ASP A 25 3.66 -1.61 7.73
N LYS A 26 4.00 -2.79 7.20
CA LYS A 26 5.37 -3.09 6.80
C LYS A 26 5.82 -2.23 5.62
N ALA A 27 4.94 -1.99 4.66
CA ALA A 27 5.24 -1.13 3.53
C ALA A 27 5.47 0.31 4.01
N TRP A 28 4.62 0.79 4.90
CA TRP A 28 4.76 2.13 5.46
C TRP A 28 6.06 2.30 6.26
N GLU A 29 6.40 1.28 7.07
CA GLU A 29 7.66 1.27 7.80
C GLU A 29 8.86 1.32 6.86
N ALA A 30 8.82 0.58 5.75
CA ALA A 30 9.88 0.58 4.77
C ALA A 30 10.04 1.96 4.13
N VAL A 31 8.95 2.65 3.84
CA VAL A 31 8.97 4.01 3.32
C VAL A 31 9.67 4.94 4.31
N ARG A 32 9.30 4.84 5.57
CA ARG A 32 9.91 5.68 6.63
C ARG A 32 11.39 5.35 6.81
N ALA A 33 11.73 4.07 6.78
CA ALA A 33 13.10 3.61 6.97
C ALA A 33 14.03 4.00 5.82
N SER A 34 13.47 4.23 4.62
CA SER A 34 14.27 4.63 3.45
C SER A 34 14.83 6.04 3.57
N GLY A 35 14.38 6.80 4.55
CA GLY A 35 14.83 8.18 4.73
C GLY A 35 14.12 9.20 3.85
N VAL A 36 13.27 8.75 2.96
CA VAL A 36 12.46 9.64 2.13
C VAL A 36 11.42 10.33 3.00
N ARG A 37 11.35 11.63 2.90
CA ARG A 37 10.37 12.43 3.64
C ARG A 37 9.37 13.02 2.68
N TYR A 38 8.11 12.86 3.02
CA TYR A 38 7.01 13.42 2.23
C TYR A 38 6.38 14.58 2.99
N PRO A 39 6.02 15.68 2.30
CA PRO A 39 5.24 16.74 2.92
C PRO A 39 3.92 16.19 3.46
N ALA A 40 3.35 16.85 4.48
CA ALA A 40 2.13 16.38 5.11
C ALA A 40 1.00 16.16 4.10
N ASP A 41 0.90 17.02 3.09
CA ASP A 41 -0.14 16.91 2.07
C ASP A 41 0.09 15.72 1.12
N LYS A 42 1.31 15.18 1.08
CA LYS A 42 1.64 14.02 0.23
C LYS A 42 1.51 12.69 0.99
N VAL A 43 1.55 12.72 2.31
CA VAL A 43 1.49 11.49 3.12
C VAL A 43 0.21 10.69 2.81
N GLU A 44 -0.93 11.36 2.73
CA GLU A 44 -2.19 10.68 2.42
C GLU A 44 -2.15 10.03 1.04
N SER A 45 -1.57 10.71 0.05
CA SER A 45 -1.44 10.15 -1.30
C SER A 45 -0.55 8.91 -1.30
N VAL A 46 0.57 8.96 -0.57
CA VAL A 46 1.49 7.82 -0.46
C VAL A 46 0.79 6.63 0.17
N ARG A 47 0.09 6.86 1.28
CA ARG A 47 -0.63 5.79 1.97
C ARG A 47 -1.73 5.21 1.09
N ALA A 48 -2.43 6.06 0.34
CA ALA A 48 -3.46 5.59 -0.59
C ALA A 48 -2.89 4.69 -1.68
N ILE A 49 -1.73 5.03 -2.23
CA ILE A 49 -1.08 4.21 -3.25
C ILE A 49 -0.75 2.83 -2.68
N LEU A 50 -0.15 2.79 -1.49
CA LEU A 50 0.20 1.52 -0.85
C LEU A 50 -1.05 0.68 -0.60
N ALA A 51 -2.08 1.29 -0.02
CA ALA A 51 -3.31 0.58 0.33
C ALA A 51 -4.02 0.04 -0.92
N LYS A 52 -4.15 0.86 -1.94
CA LYS A 52 -4.83 0.47 -3.19
C LYS A 52 -4.12 -0.70 -3.86
N HIS A 53 -2.80 -0.67 -3.90
CA HIS A 53 -2.05 -1.76 -4.51
C HIS A 53 -2.22 -3.06 -3.71
N ILE A 54 -2.12 -2.97 -2.39
CA ILE A 54 -2.26 -4.14 -1.53
C ILE A 54 -3.64 -4.76 -1.69
N ILE A 55 -4.69 -3.94 -1.70
CA ILE A 55 -6.06 -4.42 -1.86
C ILE A 55 -6.23 -5.06 -3.24
N ALA A 56 -5.74 -4.42 -4.29
CA ALA A 56 -5.87 -4.95 -5.66
C ALA A 56 -5.16 -6.29 -5.80
N ALA A 57 -3.95 -6.41 -5.27
CA ALA A 57 -3.19 -7.67 -5.31
C ALA A 57 -3.92 -8.77 -4.53
N ALA A 58 -4.48 -8.42 -3.38
CA ALA A 58 -5.21 -9.38 -2.56
C ALA A 58 -6.50 -9.85 -3.25
N MET A 59 -7.17 -8.98 -3.98
CA MET A 59 -8.35 -9.35 -4.76
C MET A 59 -7.99 -10.32 -5.88
N ASN A 60 -6.76 -10.32 -6.35
CA ASN A 60 -6.24 -11.28 -7.33
C ASN A 60 -5.70 -12.56 -6.67
N GLY A 61 -5.86 -12.69 -5.37
CA GLY A 61 -5.49 -13.90 -4.65
C GLY A 61 -4.16 -13.86 -3.93
N GLU A 62 -3.43 -12.74 -4.00
CA GLU A 62 -2.14 -12.66 -3.30
C GLU A 62 -2.36 -12.60 -1.78
N ARG A 63 -1.66 -13.46 -1.07
CA ARG A 63 -1.74 -13.53 0.41
C ARG A 63 -0.38 -13.56 1.07
N ASP A 64 0.72 -13.56 0.28
CA ASP A 64 2.06 -13.51 0.84
C ASP A 64 2.35 -12.08 1.30
N LEU A 65 2.65 -11.91 2.58
CA LEU A 65 2.87 -10.61 3.19
C LEU A 65 4.04 -9.87 2.53
N GLY A 66 5.13 -10.57 2.27
CA GLY A 66 6.30 -9.98 1.62
C GLY A 66 6.00 -9.49 0.21
N ARG A 67 5.24 -10.26 -0.55
CA ARG A 67 4.86 -9.88 -1.91
C ARG A 67 3.91 -8.70 -1.93
N LEU A 68 2.97 -8.67 -1.01
CA LEU A 68 2.05 -7.54 -0.87
C LEU A 68 2.83 -6.26 -0.56
N ARG A 69 3.74 -6.35 0.40
CA ARG A 69 4.59 -5.22 0.78
C ARG A 69 5.46 -4.76 -0.39
N ASP A 70 6.17 -5.69 -1.00
CA ASP A 70 7.12 -5.36 -2.08
C ASP A 70 6.41 -4.79 -3.29
N GLY A 71 5.26 -5.34 -3.65
CA GLY A 71 4.46 -4.83 -4.74
C GLY A 71 3.95 -3.42 -4.48
N ALA A 72 3.55 -3.14 -3.25
CA ALA A 72 3.10 -1.81 -2.87
C ALA A 72 4.24 -0.80 -2.97
N LEU A 73 5.44 -1.18 -2.51
CA LEU A 73 6.61 -0.31 -2.60
C LEU A 73 6.99 -0.04 -4.06
N LEU A 74 6.91 -1.06 -4.91
CA LEU A 74 7.16 -0.90 -6.33
C LEU A 74 6.16 0.05 -6.98
N ALA A 75 4.89 -0.09 -6.63
CA ALA A 75 3.84 0.78 -7.14
C ALA A 75 4.10 2.24 -6.75
N LEU A 76 4.55 2.46 -5.52
CA LEU A 76 4.90 3.80 -5.04
C LEU A 76 6.08 4.36 -5.83
N ALA A 77 7.11 3.56 -6.05
CA ALA A 77 8.29 3.98 -6.81
C ALA A 77 7.91 4.37 -8.23
N GLN A 78 7.07 3.58 -8.88
CA GLN A 78 6.60 3.88 -10.23
C GLN A 78 5.78 5.17 -10.27
N SER A 79 4.96 5.39 -9.26
CA SER A 79 4.17 6.61 -9.15
C SER A 79 5.08 7.83 -8.99
N ASN A 80 6.12 7.71 -8.16
CA ASN A 80 7.09 8.79 -7.94
C ASN A 80 7.86 9.10 -9.21
N LEU A 81 8.26 8.09 -9.97
CA LEU A 81 8.95 8.28 -11.23
C LEU A 81 8.07 9.01 -12.24
N ARG A 82 6.81 8.66 -12.30
CA ARG A 82 5.85 9.34 -13.18
C ARG A 82 5.72 10.82 -12.82
N SER A 83 5.60 11.10 -11.54
CA SER A 83 5.50 12.48 -11.05
C SER A 83 6.76 13.26 -11.39
N GLY A 84 7.95 12.64 -11.23
CA GLY A 84 9.20 13.24 -11.57
C GLY A 84 9.32 13.52 -13.06
N SER A 85 8.83 12.62 -13.91
CA SER A 85 8.85 12.78 -15.35
C SER A 85 7.95 13.91 -15.83
N ALA A 86 6.83 14.12 -15.13
CA ALA A 86 5.86 15.14 -15.49
C ALA A 86 6.33 16.54 -15.15
N SER A 87 7.28 16.65 -14.27
CA SER A 87 7.85 17.95 -13.90
C SER A 87 9.09 18.25 -14.73
#